data_dc5990fff8a2f659a3446d270f1d1c75
#
_entry.id   dc5990fff8a2f659a3446d270f1d1c75
#
_cell.length_a   1.000
_cell.length_b   1.000
_cell.length_c   1.000
_cell.angle_alpha   90.00
_cell.angle_beta   90.00
_cell.angle_gamma   90.00
#
_symmetry.space_group_name_H-M   'P 1'
#
loop_
_entity.id
_entity.type
_entity.pdbx_description
1 polymer ?
#
loop_
_entity_poly.entity_id
_entity_poly.type
_entity_poly.pdbx_seq_one_letter_code
_entity_poly.pdbx_strand_id
1 'polypeptide(L)'
;MTKIQINTDALLNVGAHFGHPSSKWNPNFEKFISSKKNGIHIIDLIQTEKYLKRAAKELCNIVKNDGTILFVGTKKQAKNVIQESADTCGMFYIVERWLGGTLTNFTTIKKSIKRLLTLEKESSLIYQNITKKEHVMLQREKLKLSDLHRGIKNMKRLPSAIFIVDGIYEMIAIKEAKQLDIPTFG
;
A
#
# COMPACT_ATOMS: atom_id res chain seq x y z
N MET A 1 -25.48 2.93 -5.57
CA MET A 1 -24.56 2.18 -4.68
C MET A 1 -24.08 0.95 -5.44
N THR A 2 -22.84 0.94 -5.88
CA THR A 2 -22.27 -0.23 -6.57
C THR A 2 -22.23 -1.40 -5.58
N LYS A 3 -22.98 -2.47 -5.84
CA LYS A 3 -22.93 -3.69 -5.03
C LYS A 3 -21.54 -4.29 -5.20
N ILE A 4 -20.74 -4.28 -4.15
CA ILE A 4 -19.46 -4.99 -4.12
C ILE A 4 -19.79 -6.48 -4.20
N GLN A 5 -19.63 -7.07 -5.38
CA GLN A 5 -19.82 -8.50 -5.61
C GLN A 5 -18.50 -9.21 -5.34
N ILE A 6 -18.33 -9.66 -4.10
CA ILE A 6 -17.28 -10.63 -3.77
C ILE A 6 -17.94 -12.00 -3.84
N ASN A 7 -17.41 -12.87 -4.72
CA ASN A 7 -17.92 -14.22 -4.91
C ASN A 7 -16.92 -15.21 -4.32
N THR A 8 -17.39 -16.07 -3.42
CA THR A 8 -16.60 -17.17 -2.82
C THR A 8 -16.04 -18.11 -3.87
N ASP A 9 -16.79 -18.39 -4.95
CA ASP A 9 -16.33 -19.26 -6.03
C ASP A 9 -15.15 -18.66 -6.78
N ALA A 10 -15.14 -17.32 -7.00
CA ALA A 10 -14.02 -16.64 -7.60
C ALA A 10 -12.77 -16.70 -6.70
N LEU A 11 -12.93 -16.55 -5.38
CA LEU A 11 -11.84 -16.70 -4.42
C LEU A 11 -11.30 -18.14 -4.38
N LEU A 12 -12.18 -19.12 -4.49
CA LEU A 12 -11.79 -20.54 -4.54
C LEU A 12 -10.96 -20.84 -5.81
N ASN A 13 -11.40 -20.34 -6.97
CA ASN A 13 -10.74 -20.56 -8.26
C ASN A 13 -9.32 -19.97 -8.32
N VAL A 14 -9.08 -18.83 -7.66
CA VAL A 14 -7.74 -18.23 -7.59
C VAL A 14 -6.89 -18.82 -6.46
N GLY A 15 -7.39 -19.81 -5.72
CA GLY A 15 -6.66 -20.48 -4.65
C GLY A 15 -6.53 -19.69 -3.35
N ALA A 16 -7.40 -18.71 -3.10
CA ALA A 16 -7.35 -17.87 -1.89
C ALA A 16 -7.62 -18.65 -0.58
N HIS A 17 -8.12 -19.87 -0.68
CA HIS A 17 -8.32 -20.77 0.45
C HIS A 17 -7.04 -21.45 0.96
N PHE A 18 -5.95 -21.45 0.19
CA PHE A 18 -4.69 -22.01 0.64
C PHE A 18 -3.98 -21.08 1.62
N GLY A 19 -3.83 -21.55 2.84
CA GLY A 19 -3.07 -20.86 3.88
C GLY A 19 -1.63 -21.36 3.98
N HIS A 20 -1.01 -21.16 5.13
CA HIS A 20 0.36 -21.57 5.38
C HIS A 20 0.48 -23.07 5.71
N PRO A 21 1.65 -23.70 5.45
CA PRO A 21 1.97 -25.02 5.99
C PRO A 21 1.88 -25.03 7.51
N SER A 22 1.48 -26.15 8.08
CA SER A 22 1.31 -26.32 9.54
C SER A 22 2.58 -26.02 10.35
N SER A 23 3.77 -26.11 9.74
CA SER A 23 5.05 -25.79 10.39
C SER A 23 5.32 -24.30 10.50
N LYS A 24 4.60 -23.46 9.74
CA LYS A 24 4.84 -22.00 9.64
C LYS A 24 3.60 -21.16 9.92
N TRP A 25 2.54 -21.76 10.45
CA TRP A 25 1.32 -21.03 10.74
C TRP A 25 1.42 -20.24 12.06
N ASN A 26 0.56 -19.24 12.21
CA ASN A 26 0.45 -18.48 13.45
C ASN A 26 -0.81 -18.95 14.22
N PRO A 27 -0.70 -19.40 15.47
CA PRO A 27 -1.84 -19.87 16.28
C PRO A 27 -2.99 -18.85 16.39
N ASN A 28 -2.69 -17.56 16.38
CA ASN A 28 -3.70 -16.50 16.43
C ASN A 28 -4.68 -16.52 15.24
N PHE A 29 -4.34 -17.22 14.16
CA PHE A 29 -5.20 -17.40 12.98
C PHE A 29 -6.10 -18.63 13.04
N GLU A 30 -6.05 -19.42 14.10
CA GLU A 30 -6.84 -20.65 14.25
C GLU A 30 -8.33 -20.44 13.94
N LYS A 31 -8.91 -19.36 14.42
CA LYS A 31 -10.31 -18.99 14.20
C LYS A 31 -10.71 -18.74 12.75
N PHE A 32 -9.74 -18.54 11.85
CA PHE A 32 -9.96 -18.33 10.41
C PHE A 32 -9.67 -19.56 9.58
N ILE A 33 -9.24 -20.65 10.21
CA ILE A 33 -8.90 -21.91 9.54
C ILE A 33 -10.10 -22.83 9.60
N SER A 34 -10.57 -23.27 8.43
CA SER A 34 -11.67 -24.24 8.31
C SER A 34 -11.20 -25.67 8.55
N SER A 35 -10.05 -26.05 7.98
CA SER A 35 -9.53 -27.42 8.05
C SER A 35 -8.03 -27.46 7.74
N LYS A 36 -7.44 -28.65 7.86
CA LYS A 36 -6.07 -28.95 7.45
C LYS A 36 -6.09 -30.06 6.42
N LYS A 37 -5.47 -29.86 5.26
CA LYS A 37 -5.38 -30.86 4.19
C LYS A 37 -3.95 -30.93 3.67
N ASN A 38 -3.39 -32.12 3.58
CA ASN A 38 -2.01 -32.35 3.07
C ASN A 38 -0.95 -31.48 3.75
N GLY A 39 -1.05 -31.23 5.06
CA GLY A 39 -0.08 -30.40 5.80
C GLY A 39 -0.25 -28.90 5.61
N ILE A 40 -1.25 -28.45 4.85
CA ILE A 40 -1.57 -27.02 4.60
C ILE A 40 -2.89 -26.69 5.30
N HIS A 41 -2.96 -25.53 5.93
CA HIS A 41 -4.18 -24.99 6.50
C HIS A 41 -5.09 -24.42 5.40
N ILE A 42 -6.39 -24.68 5.51
CA ILE A 42 -7.41 -24.17 4.59
C ILE A 42 -8.14 -23.02 5.28
N ILE A 43 -8.12 -21.86 4.67
CA ILE A 43 -8.78 -20.64 5.17
C ILE A 43 -10.27 -20.71 4.88
N ASP A 44 -11.08 -20.26 5.84
CA ASP A 44 -12.53 -20.15 5.68
C ASP A 44 -12.90 -18.97 4.77
N LEU A 45 -13.32 -19.29 3.54
CA LEU A 45 -13.70 -18.28 2.55
C LEU A 45 -15.00 -17.54 2.90
N ILE A 46 -15.89 -18.15 3.67
CA ILE A 46 -17.14 -17.50 4.09
C ILE A 46 -16.83 -16.36 5.06
N GLN A 47 -15.92 -16.60 6.00
CA GLN A 47 -15.44 -15.55 6.88
C GLN A 47 -14.65 -14.49 6.10
N THR A 48 -13.79 -14.89 5.16
CA THR A 48 -13.03 -13.98 4.30
C THR A 48 -13.97 -13.05 3.54
N GLU A 49 -15.01 -13.57 2.90
CA GLU A 49 -16.02 -12.75 2.19
C GLU A 49 -16.69 -11.74 3.12
N LYS A 50 -17.08 -12.18 4.31
CA LYS A 50 -17.72 -11.31 5.32
C LYS A 50 -16.82 -10.15 5.74
N TYR A 51 -15.54 -10.43 6.03
CA TYR A 51 -14.57 -9.41 6.43
C TYR A 51 -14.22 -8.46 5.27
N LEU A 52 -14.06 -8.97 4.04
CA LEU A 52 -13.84 -8.14 2.87
C LEU A 52 -15.01 -7.18 2.60
N LYS A 53 -16.26 -7.67 2.71
CA LYS A 53 -17.44 -6.81 2.55
C LYS A 53 -17.50 -5.72 3.63
N ARG A 54 -17.13 -6.06 4.87
CA ARG A 54 -17.06 -5.11 5.97
C ARG A 54 -15.98 -4.06 5.72
N ALA A 55 -14.76 -4.46 5.41
CA ALA A 55 -13.66 -3.57 5.11
C ALA A 55 -13.99 -2.61 3.95
N ALA A 56 -14.53 -3.15 2.87
CA ALA A 56 -14.95 -2.34 1.73
C ALA A 56 -16.03 -1.30 2.08
N LYS A 57 -17.00 -1.66 2.93
CA LYS A 57 -18.02 -0.72 3.42
C LYS A 57 -17.41 0.41 4.26
N GLU A 58 -16.49 0.06 5.15
CA GLU A 58 -15.80 1.03 6.00
C GLU A 58 -14.92 1.99 5.16
N LEU A 59 -14.15 1.47 4.19
CA LEU A 59 -13.38 2.28 3.25
C LEU A 59 -14.28 3.20 2.42
N CYS A 60 -15.41 2.72 1.92
CA CYS A 60 -16.38 3.56 1.22
C CYS A 60 -16.92 4.69 2.09
N ASN A 61 -17.17 4.45 3.38
CA ASN A 61 -17.61 5.49 4.30
C ASN A 61 -16.52 6.56 4.53
N ILE A 62 -15.27 6.16 4.63
CA ILE A 62 -14.14 7.09 4.76
C ILE A 62 -14.05 8.00 3.53
N VAL A 63 -14.16 7.42 2.33
CA VAL A 63 -14.11 8.19 1.07
C VAL A 63 -15.32 9.13 0.93
N LYS A 64 -16.53 8.72 1.36
CA LYS A 64 -17.71 9.58 1.36
C LYS A 64 -17.57 10.81 2.24
N ASN A 65 -16.73 10.72 3.27
CA ASN A 65 -16.41 11.83 4.18
C ASN A 65 -15.14 12.59 3.72
N ASP A 66 -14.84 12.60 2.43
CA ASP A 66 -13.65 13.23 1.82
C ASP A 66 -12.32 12.74 2.41
N GLY A 67 -12.32 11.53 2.98
CA GLY A 67 -11.12 10.87 3.47
C GLY A 67 -10.29 10.31 2.31
N THR A 68 -8.98 10.30 2.50
CA THR A 68 -8.04 9.73 1.53
C THR A 68 -7.50 8.40 2.02
N ILE A 69 -7.31 7.47 1.10
CA ILE A 69 -6.77 6.13 1.37
C ILE A 69 -5.35 6.05 0.81
N LEU A 70 -4.44 5.46 1.58
CA LEU A 70 -3.10 5.10 1.12
C LEU A 70 -3.03 3.58 0.92
N PHE A 71 -2.81 3.16 -0.31
CA PHE A 71 -2.60 1.75 -0.64
C PHE A 71 -1.12 1.40 -0.50
N VAL A 72 -0.82 0.32 0.21
CA VAL A 72 0.56 -0.13 0.47
C VAL A 72 0.71 -1.59 0.08
N GLY A 73 1.73 -1.86 -0.73
CA GLY A 73 2.09 -3.23 -1.08
C GLY A 73 3.35 -3.27 -1.93
N THR A 74 4.46 -3.56 -1.27
CA THR A 74 5.78 -3.56 -1.91
C THR A 74 6.16 -4.92 -2.48
N LYS A 75 5.30 -5.94 -2.30
CA LYS A 75 5.51 -7.29 -2.81
C LYS A 75 5.39 -7.31 -4.34
N LYS A 76 6.34 -7.94 -5.03
CA LYS A 76 6.41 -7.95 -6.51
C LYS A 76 5.09 -8.30 -7.20
N GLN A 77 4.35 -9.25 -6.66
CA GLN A 77 3.07 -9.70 -7.21
C GLN A 77 1.95 -8.67 -7.07
N ALA A 78 2.03 -7.82 -6.03
CA ALA A 78 1.00 -6.85 -5.70
C ALA A 78 1.22 -5.47 -6.33
N LYS A 79 2.47 -5.10 -6.65
CA LYS A 79 2.86 -3.74 -7.09
C LYS A 79 1.97 -3.18 -8.20
N ASN A 80 1.88 -3.88 -9.32
CA ASN A 80 1.17 -3.39 -10.49
C ASN A 80 -0.34 -3.27 -10.21
N VAL A 81 -0.92 -4.29 -9.58
CA VAL A 81 -2.35 -4.30 -9.26
C VAL A 81 -2.72 -3.15 -8.32
N ILE A 82 -1.90 -2.90 -7.30
CA ILE A 82 -2.11 -1.80 -6.35
C ILE A 82 -1.97 -0.46 -7.05
N GLN A 83 -0.95 -0.26 -7.86
CA GLN A 83 -0.74 0.98 -8.59
C GLN A 83 -1.92 1.27 -9.52
N GLU A 84 -2.30 0.34 -10.39
CA GLU A 84 -3.42 0.49 -11.32
C GLU A 84 -4.74 0.76 -10.58
N SER A 85 -5.00 0.03 -9.50
CA SER A 85 -6.21 0.23 -8.69
C SER A 85 -6.24 1.60 -8.02
N ALA A 86 -5.13 2.05 -7.46
CA ALA A 86 -5.02 3.34 -6.80
C ALA A 86 -5.15 4.49 -7.82
N ASP A 87 -4.50 4.38 -8.98
CA ASP A 87 -4.61 5.36 -10.07
C ASP A 87 -6.06 5.45 -10.57
N THR A 88 -6.75 4.32 -10.72
CA THR A 88 -8.17 4.27 -11.18
C THR A 88 -9.10 4.99 -10.21
N CYS A 89 -8.87 4.90 -8.91
CA CYS A 89 -9.70 5.57 -7.90
C CYS A 89 -9.15 6.93 -7.44
N GLY A 90 -8.03 7.39 -8.01
CA GLY A 90 -7.42 8.69 -7.67
C GLY A 90 -6.87 8.76 -6.25
N MET A 91 -6.48 7.62 -5.68
CA MET A 91 -5.93 7.52 -4.33
C MET A 91 -4.41 7.38 -4.34
N PHE A 92 -3.80 7.46 -3.16
CA PHE A 92 -2.35 7.39 -3.00
C PHE A 92 -1.86 5.95 -2.87
N TYR A 93 -0.61 5.69 -3.26
CA TYR A 93 -0.02 4.37 -3.14
C TYR A 93 1.49 4.38 -2.85
N ILE A 94 1.98 3.31 -2.23
CA ILE A 94 3.41 3.01 -2.06
C ILE A 94 3.62 1.55 -2.48
N VAL A 95 4.39 1.36 -3.57
CA VAL A 95 4.62 0.03 -4.17
C VAL A 95 6.09 -0.36 -4.26
N GLU A 96 7.04 0.57 -4.11
CA GLU A 96 8.45 0.24 -4.20
C GLU A 96 9.03 -0.15 -2.84
N ARG A 97 9.11 0.78 -1.93
CA ARG A 97 9.63 0.55 -0.59
C ARG A 97 8.99 1.49 0.40
N TRP A 98 8.51 0.96 1.52
CA TRP A 98 8.13 1.79 2.66
C TRP A 98 9.37 2.42 3.28
N LEU A 99 9.38 3.73 3.40
CA LEU A 99 10.43 4.46 4.11
C LEU A 99 10.00 4.62 5.58
N GLY A 100 10.87 4.23 6.52
CA GLY A 100 10.60 4.49 7.93
C GLY A 100 10.37 5.98 8.17
N GLY A 101 9.29 6.31 8.89
CA GLY A 101 8.87 7.69 9.10
C GLY A 101 7.95 8.25 8.01
N THR A 102 7.47 7.44 7.09
CA THR A 102 6.56 7.90 6.02
C THR A 102 5.31 8.59 6.57
N LEU A 103 4.78 8.13 7.68
CA LEU A 103 3.65 8.76 8.37
C LEU A 103 4.10 9.57 9.57
N THR A 104 4.93 8.99 10.43
CA THR A 104 5.37 9.62 11.70
C THR A 104 6.29 10.81 11.48
N ASN A 105 7.06 10.84 10.40
CA ASN A 105 7.91 11.97 9.99
C ASN A 105 7.53 12.50 8.61
N PHE A 106 6.23 12.72 8.41
CA PHE A 106 5.69 13.18 7.14
C PHE A 106 6.27 14.51 6.65
N THR A 107 6.71 15.36 7.57
CA THR A 107 7.38 16.64 7.23
C THR A 107 8.66 16.41 6.43
N THR A 108 9.47 15.42 6.79
CA THR A 108 10.69 15.05 6.06
C THR A 108 10.36 14.43 4.71
N ILE A 109 9.33 13.59 4.65
CA ILE A 109 8.84 13.03 3.38
C ILE A 109 8.38 14.14 2.43
N LYS A 110 7.65 15.16 2.92
CA LYS A 110 7.29 16.34 2.12
C LYS A 110 8.50 17.10 1.58
N LYS A 111 9.58 17.24 2.36
CA LYS A 111 10.82 17.86 1.87
C LYS A 111 11.43 17.06 0.72
N SER A 112 11.43 15.72 0.84
CA SER A 112 11.92 14.82 -0.20
C SER A 112 11.06 14.90 -1.48
N ILE A 113 9.73 14.94 -1.34
CA ILE A 113 8.80 15.16 -2.47
C ILE A 113 9.04 16.53 -3.12
N LYS A 114 9.23 17.60 -2.31
CA LYS A 114 9.55 18.92 -2.84
C LYS A 114 10.86 18.90 -3.63
N ARG A 115 11.87 18.18 -3.18
CA ARG A 115 13.13 17.99 -3.92
C ARG A 115 12.89 17.31 -5.27
N LEU A 116 12.07 16.24 -5.30
CA LEU A 116 11.66 15.56 -6.54
C LEU A 116 11.01 16.56 -7.51
N LEU A 117 10.02 17.32 -7.02
CA LEU A 117 9.32 18.33 -7.85
C LEU A 117 10.28 19.40 -8.42
N THR A 118 11.31 19.76 -7.66
CA THR A 118 12.34 20.69 -8.14
C THR A 118 13.22 20.06 -9.23
N LEU A 119 13.58 18.77 -9.08
CA LEU A 119 14.34 18.03 -10.06
C LEU A 119 13.55 17.69 -11.34
N GLU A 120 12.22 17.66 -11.27
CA GLU A 120 11.35 17.44 -12.43
C GLU A 120 11.21 18.71 -13.31
N LYS A 121 11.39 19.88 -12.73
CA LYS A 121 11.35 21.15 -13.48
C LYS A 121 12.65 21.34 -14.24
N GLU A 122 12.62 21.13 -15.56
CA GLU A 122 13.78 21.32 -16.44
C GLU A 122 14.30 22.76 -16.44
N SER A 123 13.42 23.73 -16.20
CA SER A 123 13.77 25.17 -16.03
C SER A 123 14.34 25.53 -14.65
N SER A 124 14.56 24.54 -13.78
CA SER A 124 15.10 24.79 -12.44
C SER A 124 16.53 25.33 -12.51
N LEU A 125 16.84 26.32 -11.68
CA LEU A 125 18.19 26.89 -11.53
C LEU A 125 19.26 25.83 -11.22
N ILE A 126 18.85 24.65 -10.70
CA ILE A 126 19.74 23.52 -10.40
C ILE A 126 20.43 22.98 -11.66
N TYR A 127 19.81 23.12 -12.83
CA TYR A 127 20.35 22.63 -14.11
C TYR A 127 21.20 23.70 -14.87
N GLN A 128 21.32 24.88 -14.30
CA GLN A 128 22.14 25.94 -14.92
C GLN A 128 23.62 25.80 -14.51
N ASN A 129 24.52 25.91 -15.48
CA ASN A 129 25.97 25.89 -15.28
C ASN A 129 26.53 24.63 -14.57
N ILE A 130 25.90 23.48 -14.75
CA ILE A 130 26.37 22.22 -14.19
C ILE A 130 27.23 21.42 -15.17
N THR A 131 28.17 20.66 -14.63
CA THR A 131 29.00 19.73 -15.42
C THR A 131 28.17 18.50 -15.86
N LYS A 132 28.64 17.80 -16.92
CA LYS A 132 28.01 16.56 -17.38
C LYS A 132 27.89 15.50 -16.26
N LYS A 133 28.89 15.43 -15.37
CA LYS A 133 28.90 14.50 -14.23
C LYS A 133 27.79 14.83 -13.23
N GLU A 134 27.66 16.09 -12.88
CA GLU A 134 26.59 16.54 -11.96
C GLU A 134 25.20 16.32 -12.56
N HIS A 135 25.01 16.58 -13.84
CA HIS A 135 23.76 16.31 -14.53
C HIS A 135 23.37 14.83 -14.42
N VAL A 136 24.29 13.90 -14.65
CA VAL A 136 24.04 12.46 -14.49
C VAL A 136 23.71 12.10 -13.04
N MET A 137 24.36 12.72 -12.06
CA MET A 137 24.04 12.50 -10.64
C MET A 137 22.62 12.99 -10.29
N LEU A 138 22.22 14.17 -10.75
CA LEU A 138 20.87 14.70 -10.55
C LEU A 138 19.79 13.84 -11.22
N GLN A 139 20.06 13.32 -12.41
CA GLN A 139 19.17 12.38 -13.09
C GLN A 139 18.97 11.06 -12.30
N ARG A 140 20.04 10.53 -11.75
CA ARG A 140 19.95 9.33 -10.88
C ARG A 140 19.18 9.60 -9.59
N GLU A 141 19.40 10.77 -8.98
CA GLU A 141 18.63 11.21 -7.81
C GLU A 141 17.14 11.34 -8.14
N LYS A 142 16.81 12.01 -9.28
CA LYS A 142 15.44 12.16 -9.78
C LYS A 142 14.74 10.82 -9.94
N LEU A 143 15.38 9.85 -10.62
CA LEU A 143 14.82 8.51 -10.81
C LEU A 143 14.54 7.83 -9.47
N LYS A 144 15.53 7.80 -8.57
CA LYS A 144 15.39 7.21 -7.23
C LYS A 144 14.24 7.83 -6.42
N LEU A 145 14.13 9.15 -6.42
CA LEU A 145 13.06 9.84 -5.71
C LEU A 145 11.69 9.64 -6.37
N SER A 146 11.65 9.57 -7.71
CA SER A 146 10.44 9.26 -8.46
C SER A 146 9.89 7.87 -8.09
N ASP A 147 10.74 6.85 -8.09
CA ASP A 147 10.34 5.49 -7.71
C ASP A 147 9.76 5.46 -6.30
N LEU A 148 10.39 6.15 -5.35
CA LEU A 148 9.95 6.15 -3.95
C LEU A 148 8.67 6.95 -3.70
N HIS A 149 8.45 8.06 -4.43
CA HIS A 149 7.42 9.04 -4.08
C HIS A 149 6.33 9.24 -5.13
N ARG A 150 6.39 8.58 -6.29
CA ARG A 150 5.43 8.79 -7.39
C ARG A 150 3.97 8.70 -6.95
N GLY A 151 3.62 7.70 -6.14
CA GLY A 151 2.25 7.49 -5.71
C GLY A 151 1.78 8.39 -4.55
N ILE A 152 2.70 9.09 -3.87
CA ILE A 152 2.38 10.01 -2.77
C ILE A 152 2.73 11.48 -3.09
N LYS A 153 3.13 11.76 -4.32
CA LYS A 153 3.59 13.08 -4.77
C LYS A 153 2.59 14.21 -4.48
N ASN A 154 1.31 13.92 -4.65
CA ASN A 154 0.23 14.89 -4.45
C ASN A 154 -0.40 14.83 -3.05
N MET A 155 0.13 14.03 -2.14
CA MET A 155 -0.41 13.85 -0.80
C MET A 155 -0.06 15.06 0.09
N LYS A 156 -1.05 15.92 0.34
CA LYS A 156 -0.87 17.15 1.14
C LYS A 156 -0.99 16.93 2.65
N ARG A 157 -1.75 15.93 3.07
CA ARG A 157 -2.04 15.59 4.48
C ARG A 157 -1.92 14.08 4.69
N LEU A 158 -1.82 13.64 5.93
CA LEU A 158 -1.83 12.22 6.27
C LEU A 158 -3.12 11.55 5.75
N PRO A 159 -3.04 10.28 5.35
CA PRO A 159 -4.22 9.53 4.88
C PRO A 159 -5.18 9.27 6.03
N SER A 160 -6.47 9.17 5.70
CA SER A 160 -7.53 8.85 6.67
C SER A 160 -7.63 7.36 6.96
N ALA A 161 -7.09 6.53 6.07
CA ALA A 161 -6.99 5.08 6.23
C ALA A 161 -5.84 4.53 5.38
N ILE A 162 -5.37 3.34 5.76
CA ILE A 162 -4.34 2.61 5.02
C ILE A 162 -4.89 1.24 4.64
N PHE A 163 -4.71 0.87 3.37
CA PHE A 163 -4.98 -0.48 2.88
C PHE A 163 -3.66 -1.17 2.57
N ILE A 164 -3.39 -2.30 3.22
CA ILE A 164 -2.11 -2.99 3.16
C ILE A 164 -2.30 -4.37 2.54
N VAL A 165 -1.43 -4.73 1.61
CA VAL A 165 -1.34 -6.09 1.06
C VAL A 165 -0.11 -6.77 1.64
N ASP A 166 -0.32 -7.85 2.38
CA ASP A 166 0.67 -8.60 3.15
C ASP A 166 1.21 -7.83 4.38
N GLY A 167 0.40 -7.83 5.46
CA GLY A 167 0.71 -7.13 6.70
C GLY A 167 2.00 -7.60 7.40
N ILE A 168 2.45 -8.85 7.17
CA ILE A 168 3.72 -9.34 7.73
C ILE A 168 4.90 -8.63 7.05
N TYR A 169 4.81 -8.43 5.74
CA TYR A 169 5.84 -7.75 4.98
C TYR A 169 5.89 -6.25 5.30
N GLU A 170 4.74 -5.63 5.54
CA GLU A 170 4.57 -4.19 5.77
C GLU A 170 4.42 -3.82 7.26
N MET A 171 5.04 -4.57 8.17
CA MET A 171 4.93 -4.37 9.63
C MET A 171 5.30 -2.95 10.08
N ILE A 172 6.23 -2.29 9.38
CA ILE A 172 6.65 -0.92 9.72
C ILE A 172 5.51 0.05 9.44
N ALA A 173 4.83 -0.09 8.31
CA ALA A 173 3.67 0.73 7.95
C ALA A 173 2.54 0.58 8.98
N ILE A 174 2.26 -0.66 9.41
CA ILE A 174 1.24 -0.95 10.42
C ILE A 174 1.59 -0.29 11.76
N LYS A 175 2.85 -0.39 12.20
CA LYS A 175 3.30 0.24 13.47
C LYS A 175 3.18 1.77 13.43
N GLU A 176 3.57 2.40 12.34
CA GLU A 176 3.44 3.85 12.17
C GLU A 176 1.96 4.28 12.11
N ALA A 177 1.12 3.54 11.39
CA ALA A 177 -0.32 3.80 11.33
C ALA A 177 -0.97 3.71 12.72
N LYS A 178 -0.63 2.66 13.47
CA LYS A 178 -1.13 2.47 14.84
C LYS A 178 -0.68 3.59 15.78
N GLN A 179 0.55 4.09 15.64
CA GLN A 179 1.07 5.19 16.46
C GLN A 179 0.30 6.50 16.23
N LEU A 180 -0.29 6.66 15.05
CA LEU A 180 -1.06 7.86 14.66
C LEU A 180 -2.58 7.61 14.65
N ASP A 181 -3.04 6.51 15.22
CA ASP A 181 -4.45 6.09 15.26
C ASP A 181 -5.13 6.08 13.88
N ILE A 182 -4.36 5.77 12.82
CA ILE A 182 -4.89 5.66 11.47
C ILE A 182 -5.43 4.24 11.27
N PRO A 183 -6.74 4.08 10.92
CA PRO A 183 -7.33 2.78 10.67
C PRO A 183 -6.62 2.04 9.53
N THR A 184 -6.32 0.75 9.78
CA THR A 184 -5.58 -0.11 8.87
C THR A 184 -6.44 -1.28 8.42
N PHE A 185 -6.46 -1.53 7.11
CA PHE A 185 -7.16 -2.63 6.44
C PHE A 185 -6.15 -3.48 5.66
N GLY A 186 -6.29 -4.82 5.71
CA GLY A 186 -5.37 -5.73 5.01
C GLY A 186 -5.65 -7.19 5.29
#